data_391cac719a1d7c6cc0c1430e7dac4e88
#
_entry.id   391cac719a1d7c6cc0c1430e7dac4e88
#
_cell.length_a   1.000
_cell.length_b   1.000
_cell.length_c   1.000
_cell.angle_alpha   90.00
_cell.angle_beta   90.00
_cell.angle_gamma   90.00
#
_symmetry.space_group_name_H-M   'P 1'
#
loop_
_entity.id
_entity.type
_entity.pdbx_description
1 polymer ?
#
loop_
_entity_poly.entity_id
_entity_poly.type
_entity_poly.pdbx_seq_one_letter_code
_entity_poly.pdbx_strand_id
1 'polypeptide(L)'
;GLGDVYKRQRWYELARLDHAFERGLRDVSATYTPQPDGSVQVINRGRQAATGQWREAVGKALFTGPASTASLKVSFFGPFYGGYHVVGLDADYRWALVVGPDTGYAWILARGTQLPRATLQRIVAQAQSLGIDTQAFIWVDHTDTDSPTPAQP
;
A
#
# COMPACT_ATOMS: atom_id res chain seq x y z
N GLY A 1 -9.48 8.81 12.98
CA GLY A 1 -8.91 10.04 13.49
C GLY A 1 -7.40 9.96 13.67
N LEU A 2 -6.83 10.99 14.22
CA LEU A 2 -5.37 11.03 14.43
C LEU A 2 -4.87 9.87 15.29
N GLY A 3 -5.69 9.39 16.23
CA GLY A 3 -5.33 8.24 17.05
C GLY A 3 -5.09 6.97 16.24
N ASP A 4 -5.74 6.84 15.09
CA ASP A 4 -5.58 5.64 14.26
C ASP A 4 -4.23 5.62 13.53
N VAL A 5 -3.62 6.77 13.32
CA VAL A 5 -2.30 6.88 12.69
C VAL A 5 -1.22 6.22 13.55
N TYR A 6 -1.43 6.17 14.89
CA TYR A 6 -0.47 5.64 15.83
C TYR A 6 -0.76 4.21 16.25
N LYS A 7 -1.79 3.57 15.65
CA LYS A 7 -2.13 2.19 15.94
C LYS A 7 -1.63 1.29 14.83
N ARG A 8 -1.43 0.01 15.16
CA ARG A 8 -1.15 -1.00 14.16
C ARG A 8 -2.26 -1.02 13.14
N GLN A 9 -1.92 -0.91 11.83
CA GLN A 9 -2.90 -0.87 10.74
C GLN A 9 -2.51 -1.83 9.64
N ARG A 10 -3.49 -2.59 9.16
CA ARG A 10 -3.32 -3.42 7.99
C ARG A 10 -3.97 -2.73 6.80
N TRP A 11 -3.24 -2.71 5.70
CA TRP A 11 -3.70 -2.20 4.42
C TRP A 11 -3.54 -3.27 3.36
N TYR A 12 -4.53 -3.43 2.51
CA TYR A 12 -4.50 -4.37 1.40
C TYR A 12 -4.10 -3.65 0.13
N GLU A 13 -3.21 -4.27 -0.65
CA GLU A 13 -2.82 -3.74 -1.95
C GLU A 13 -3.86 -4.16 -2.97
N LEU A 14 -4.55 -3.19 -3.57
CA LEU A 14 -5.56 -3.44 -4.59
C LEU A 14 -4.98 -3.38 -6.00
N ALA A 15 -3.99 -2.52 -6.20
CA ALA A 15 -3.31 -2.38 -7.48
C ALA A 15 -1.88 -1.93 -7.27
N ARG A 16 -1.02 -2.27 -8.23
CA ARG A 16 0.37 -1.83 -8.24
C ARG A 16 0.88 -1.72 -9.66
N LEU A 17 1.93 -0.92 -9.84
CA LEU A 17 2.78 -1.04 -11.01
C LEU A 17 3.78 -2.17 -10.78
N ASP A 18 4.13 -2.93 -11.83
CA ASP A 18 4.92 -4.14 -11.68
C ASP A 18 6.38 -3.84 -11.32
N HIS A 19 6.85 -4.49 -10.27
CA HIS A 19 8.23 -4.45 -9.82
C HIS A 19 8.70 -5.85 -9.45
N ALA A 20 10.01 -6.08 -9.62
CA ALA A 20 10.58 -7.41 -9.41
C ALA A 20 10.32 -7.95 -8.00
N PHE A 21 10.32 -7.08 -6.98
CA PHE A 21 10.16 -7.53 -5.61
C PHE A 21 8.74 -8.00 -5.27
N GLU A 22 7.75 -7.61 -6.07
CA GLU A 22 6.35 -8.03 -5.87
C GLU A 22 5.83 -8.92 -6.99
N ARG A 23 6.65 -9.22 -7.98
CA ARG A 23 6.19 -9.93 -9.18
C ARG A 23 5.62 -11.30 -8.82
N GLY A 24 4.41 -11.57 -9.32
CA GLY A 24 3.73 -12.83 -9.10
C GLY A 24 3.02 -12.97 -7.76
N LEU A 25 2.98 -11.93 -6.93
CA LEU A 25 2.30 -11.99 -5.64
C LEU A 25 0.81 -11.63 -5.77
N ARG A 26 0.01 -12.35 -4.99
CA ARG A 26 -1.40 -12.06 -4.75
C ARG A 26 -1.63 -11.99 -3.24
N ASP A 27 -2.83 -11.62 -2.82
CA ASP A 27 -3.18 -11.51 -1.40
C ASP A 27 -2.19 -10.62 -0.65
N VAL A 28 -1.76 -9.52 -1.28
CA VAL A 28 -0.72 -8.64 -0.74
C VAL A 28 -1.33 -7.69 0.28
N SER A 29 -0.70 -7.62 1.44
CA SER A 29 -1.06 -6.67 2.48
C SER A 29 0.20 -6.06 3.09
N ALA A 30 0.04 -4.91 3.70
CA ALA A 30 1.07 -4.24 4.48
C ALA A 30 0.51 -3.94 5.86
N THR A 31 1.27 -4.28 6.89
CA THR A 31 0.89 -3.96 8.27
C THR A 31 1.89 -2.96 8.82
N TYR A 32 1.39 -1.82 9.25
CA TYR A 32 2.18 -0.71 9.78
C TYR A 32 2.01 -0.66 11.28
N THR A 33 3.13 -0.68 12.01
CA THR A 33 3.12 -0.62 13.47
C THR A 33 4.06 0.48 13.93
N PRO A 34 3.54 1.55 14.58
CA PRO A 34 4.39 2.60 15.14
C PRO A 34 5.34 2.03 16.18
N GLN A 35 6.57 2.53 16.17
CA GLN A 35 7.61 2.10 17.11
C GLN A 35 7.92 3.22 18.10
N PRO A 36 8.47 2.88 19.29
CA PRO A 36 8.77 3.89 20.31
C PRO A 36 9.77 4.95 19.86
N ASP A 37 10.63 4.64 18.89
CA ASP A 37 11.64 5.58 18.37
C ASP A 37 11.08 6.54 17.31
N GLY A 38 9.78 6.50 17.05
CA GLY A 38 9.14 7.34 16.04
C GLY A 38 9.14 6.76 14.63
N SER A 39 9.78 5.63 14.43
CA SER A 39 9.73 4.92 13.16
C SER A 39 8.45 4.08 13.07
N VAL A 40 8.22 3.49 11.91
CA VAL A 40 7.09 2.59 11.67
C VAL A 40 7.64 1.28 11.15
N GLN A 41 7.30 0.18 11.83
CA GLN A 41 7.59 -1.15 11.29
C GLN A 41 6.60 -1.45 10.17
N VAL A 42 7.09 -1.95 9.04
CA VAL A 42 6.27 -2.33 7.91
C VAL A 42 6.48 -3.82 7.66
N ILE A 43 5.39 -4.58 7.68
CA ILE A 43 5.43 -5.99 7.32
C ILE A 43 4.61 -6.15 6.04
N ASN A 44 5.28 -6.41 4.93
CA ASN A 44 4.62 -6.76 3.68
C ASN A 44 4.47 -8.27 3.62
N ARG A 45 3.27 -8.71 3.28
CA ARG A 45 2.94 -10.12 3.17
C ARG A 45 2.21 -10.35 1.87
N GLY A 46 2.60 -11.39 1.15
CA GLY A 46 1.93 -11.76 -0.08
C GLY A 46 2.08 -13.24 -0.34
N ARG A 47 1.23 -13.77 -1.21
CA ARG A 47 1.25 -15.18 -1.58
C ARG A 47 1.71 -15.33 -3.01
N GLN A 48 2.69 -16.20 -3.23
CA GLN A 48 3.17 -16.51 -4.57
C GLN A 48 2.07 -17.25 -5.32
N ALA A 49 1.58 -16.66 -6.41
CA ALA A 49 0.45 -17.25 -7.16
C ALA A 49 0.79 -18.64 -7.71
N ALA A 50 2.03 -18.84 -8.15
CA ALA A 50 2.46 -20.10 -8.77
C ALA A 50 2.55 -21.26 -7.78
N THR A 51 2.88 -20.99 -6.51
CA THR A 51 3.17 -22.05 -5.53
C THR A 51 2.20 -22.06 -4.36
N GLY A 52 1.46 -20.97 -4.15
CA GLY A 52 0.62 -20.76 -2.97
C GLY A 52 1.38 -20.46 -1.70
N GLN A 53 2.70 -20.30 -1.77
CA GLN A 53 3.52 -20.04 -0.58
C GLN A 53 3.43 -18.58 -0.18
N TRP A 54 3.33 -18.34 1.12
CA TRP A 54 3.36 -17.00 1.68
C TRP A 54 4.80 -16.50 1.82
N ARG A 55 4.97 -15.22 1.55
CA ARG A 55 6.25 -14.52 1.69
C ARG A 55 6.03 -13.27 2.51
N GLU A 56 6.99 -12.97 3.36
CA GLU A 56 6.97 -11.75 4.18
C GLU A 56 8.28 -11.01 4.04
N ALA A 57 8.19 -9.69 4.06
CA ALA A 57 9.34 -8.81 4.14
C ALA A 57 9.07 -7.80 5.24
N VAL A 58 10.04 -7.65 6.16
CA VAL A 58 9.95 -6.69 7.25
C VAL A 58 10.83 -5.50 6.89
N GLY A 59 10.25 -4.33 6.96
CA GLY A 59 10.94 -3.09 6.67
C GLY A 59 10.77 -2.07 7.78
N LYS A 60 11.47 -0.97 7.63
CA LYS A 60 11.41 0.16 8.53
C LYS A 60 11.11 1.40 7.71
N ALA A 61 10.10 2.14 8.13
CA ALA A 61 9.74 3.39 7.50
C ALA A 61 10.10 4.55 8.43
N LEU A 62 10.68 5.58 7.85
CA LEU A 62 11.06 6.80 8.56
C LEU A 62 10.37 7.98 7.92
N PHE A 63 9.83 8.88 8.73
CA PHE A 63 9.30 10.14 8.22
C PHE A 63 10.42 11.00 7.67
N THR A 64 10.21 11.58 6.48
CA THR A 64 11.20 12.44 5.82
C THR A 64 11.01 13.90 6.13
N GLY A 65 10.00 14.22 6.94
CA GLY A 65 9.66 15.57 7.36
C GLY A 65 8.81 15.49 8.61
N PRO A 66 8.07 16.56 8.94
CA PRO A 66 7.17 16.50 10.07
C PRO A 66 6.19 15.35 9.93
N ALA A 67 5.82 14.72 11.05
CA ALA A 67 4.90 13.59 11.05
C ALA A 67 3.52 13.93 10.46
N SER A 68 3.22 15.23 10.31
CA SER A 68 2.00 15.70 9.64
C SER A 68 2.05 15.51 8.12
N THR A 69 3.22 15.30 7.53
CA THR A 69 3.34 15.00 6.11
C THR A 69 3.38 13.49 5.93
N ALA A 70 2.69 13.00 4.91
CA ALA A 70 2.60 11.57 4.66
C ALA A 70 3.72 11.08 3.74
N SER A 71 4.95 11.53 3.98
CA SER A 71 6.14 11.13 3.22
C SER A 71 7.09 10.35 4.10
N LEU A 72 7.51 9.20 3.60
CA LEU A 72 8.32 8.22 4.32
C LEU A 72 9.46 7.72 3.44
N LYS A 73 10.52 7.28 4.08
CA LYS A 73 11.55 6.43 3.47
C LYS A 73 11.34 5.02 3.99
N VAL A 74 11.32 4.05 3.10
CA VAL A 74 11.10 2.65 3.47
C VAL A 74 12.32 1.82 3.09
N SER A 75 12.81 1.02 4.03
CA SER A 75 13.92 0.10 3.82
C SER A 75 13.48 -1.31 4.19
N PHE A 76 13.69 -2.25 3.26
CA PHE A 76 13.47 -3.67 3.51
C PHE A 76 14.77 -4.47 3.59
N PHE A 77 15.87 -3.92 3.10
CA PHE A 77 17.13 -4.65 3.00
C PHE A 77 18.30 -3.78 3.46
N GLY A 78 18.23 -3.29 4.70
CA GLY A 78 19.36 -2.53 5.25
C GLY A 78 19.40 -1.10 4.76
N PRO A 79 20.54 -0.57 4.28
CA PRO A 79 20.70 0.87 4.12
C PRO A 79 19.95 1.49 2.94
N PHE A 80 19.28 0.69 2.11
CA PHE A 80 18.58 1.21 0.95
C PHE A 80 17.17 1.64 1.33
N TYR A 81 16.84 2.91 1.11
CA TYR A 81 15.55 3.49 1.36
C TYR A 81 14.95 3.96 0.04
N GLY A 82 13.72 3.55 -0.23
CA GLY A 82 12.92 4.08 -1.33
C GLY A 82 12.00 5.19 -0.83
N GLY A 83 11.69 6.14 -1.69
CA GLY A 83 10.68 7.14 -1.41
C GLY A 83 9.31 6.50 -1.33
N TYR A 84 8.43 7.07 -0.49
CA TYR A 84 7.08 6.58 -0.30
C TYR A 84 6.23 7.80 0.07
N HIS A 85 5.33 8.18 -0.83
CA HIS A 85 4.55 9.40 -0.69
C HIS A 85 3.08 9.08 -0.84
N VAL A 86 2.29 9.42 0.15
CA VAL A 86 0.84 9.34 0.06
C VAL A 86 0.37 10.58 -0.69
N VAL A 87 -0.07 10.40 -1.91
CA VAL A 87 -0.49 11.50 -2.80
C VAL A 87 -2.01 11.61 -2.88
N GLY A 88 -2.73 10.63 -2.37
CA GLY A 88 -4.19 10.67 -2.24
C GLY A 88 -4.58 9.87 -1.02
N LEU A 89 -5.50 10.41 -0.23
CA LEU A 89 -5.95 9.76 1.01
C LEU A 89 -7.43 10.04 1.20
N ASP A 90 -8.20 8.98 1.45
CA ASP A 90 -9.62 9.10 1.76
C ASP A 90 -9.82 9.88 3.06
N ALA A 91 -10.86 10.71 3.11
CA ALA A 91 -11.18 11.47 4.31
C ALA A 91 -11.42 10.58 5.53
N ASP A 92 -11.91 9.36 5.32
CA ASP A 92 -12.16 8.38 6.38
C ASP A 92 -11.07 7.30 6.43
N TYR A 93 -9.94 7.52 5.78
CA TYR A 93 -8.79 6.60 5.77
C TYR A 93 -9.11 5.20 5.27
N ARG A 94 -10.05 5.07 4.34
CA ARG A 94 -10.42 3.77 3.76
C ARG A 94 -9.52 3.33 2.64
N TRP A 95 -8.89 4.29 1.95
CA TRP A 95 -7.96 4.02 0.85
C TRP A 95 -6.85 5.07 0.81
N ALA A 96 -5.76 4.71 0.16
CA ALA A 96 -4.64 5.60 -0.09
C ALA A 96 -4.05 5.31 -1.47
N LEU A 97 -3.64 6.38 -2.16
CA LEU A 97 -2.85 6.29 -3.38
C LEU A 97 -1.42 6.68 -3.03
N VAL A 98 -0.49 5.79 -3.31
CA VAL A 98 0.89 5.93 -2.90
C VAL A 98 1.80 5.89 -4.11
N VAL A 99 2.79 6.76 -4.13
CA VAL A 99 3.82 6.83 -5.17
C VAL A 99 5.17 6.60 -4.52
N GLY A 100 6.04 5.85 -5.19
CA GLY A 100 7.40 5.59 -4.73
C GLY A 100 8.37 6.72 -5.08
N PRO A 101 9.63 6.38 -5.39
CA PRO A 101 10.63 7.40 -5.73
C PRO A 101 10.24 8.23 -6.96
N ASP A 102 9.47 7.64 -7.86
CA ASP A 102 8.93 8.29 -9.05
C ASP A 102 7.60 7.64 -9.43
N THR A 103 6.98 8.14 -10.51
CA THR A 103 5.67 7.65 -10.96
C THR A 103 5.71 6.25 -11.58
N GLY A 104 6.88 5.64 -11.71
CA GLY A 104 7.02 4.24 -12.08
C GLY A 104 6.72 3.28 -10.92
N TYR A 105 6.55 3.81 -9.71
CA TYR A 105 6.19 3.07 -8.50
C TYR A 105 4.89 3.64 -7.96
N ALA A 106 3.82 2.87 -8.00
CA ALA A 106 2.53 3.34 -7.51
C ALA A 106 1.72 2.17 -6.98
N TRP A 107 0.94 2.45 -5.94
CA TRP A 107 0.08 1.47 -5.30
C TRP A 107 -1.26 2.11 -4.92
N ILE A 108 -2.32 1.33 -5.05
CA ILE A 108 -3.61 1.65 -4.45
C ILE A 108 -3.78 0.71 -3.26
N LEU A 109 -3.88 1.28 -2.08
CA LEU A 109 -4.05 0.55 -0.83
C LEU A 109 -5.43 0.82 -0.26
N ALA A 110 -5.99 -0.16 0.42
CA ALA A 110 -7.29 -0.01 1.08
C ALA A 110 -7.34 -0.80 2.38
N ARG A 111 -8.26 -0.41 3.26
CA ARG A 111 -8.45 -1.09 4.54
C ARG A 111 -9.20 -2.41 4.37
N GLY A 112 -9.81 -2.64 3.24
CA GLY A 112 -10.43 -3.91 2.86
C GLY A 112 -9.94 -4.36 1.50
N THR A 113 -10.33 -5.54 1.08
CA THR A 113 -9.89 -6.12 -0.19
C THR A 113 -10.68 -5.61 -1.39
N GLN A 114 -11.68 -4.77 -1.17
CA GLN A 114 -12.53 -4.25 -2.23
C GLN A 114 -12.92 -2.81 -1.94
N LEU A 115 -13.13 -2.05 -3.00
CA LEU A 115 -13.68 -0.69 -2.95
C LEU A 115 -14.81 -0.56 -3.96
N PRO A 116 -15.75 0.35 -3.72
CA PRO A 116 -16.78 0.66 -4.71
C PRO A 116 -16.16 1.07 -6.05
N ARG A 117 -16.78 0.64 -7.15
CA ARG A 117 -16.30 0.96 -8.50
C ARG A 117 -16.12 2.46 -8.71
N ALA A 118 -17.09 3.26 -8.24
CA ALA A 118 -17.00 4.71 -8.40
C ALA A 118 -15.79 5.29 -7.67
N THR A 119 -15.46 4.74 -6.49
CA THR A 119 -14.29 5.14 -5.73
C THR A 119 -13.01 4.79 -6.49
N LEU A 120 -12.92 3.57 -7.01
CA LEU A 120 -11.76 3.14 -7.80
C LEU A 120 -11.58 4.02 -9.05
N GLN A 121 -12.67 4.37 -9.73
CA GLN A 121 -12.58 5.26 -10.89
C GLN A 121 -12.01 6.63 -10.53
N ARG A 122 -12.40 7.18 -9.38
CA ARG A 122 -11.86 8.46 -8.92
C ARG A 122 -10.38 8.35 -8.57
N ILE A 123 -9.97 7.26 -7.93
CA ILE A 123 -8.55 7.04 -7.58
C ILE A 123 -7.71 6.91 -8.85
N VAL A 124 -8.19 6.14 -9.82
CA VAL A 124 -7.50 5.97 -11.11
C VAL A 124 -7.38 7.30 -11.84
N ALA A 125 -8.46 8.11 -11.86
CA ALA A 125 -8.42 9.43 -12.49
C ALA A 125 -7.39 10.33 -11.82
N GLN A 126 -7.32 10.31 -10.49
CA GLN A 126 -6.31 11.07 -9.75
C GLN A 126 -4.90 10.59 -10.08
N ALA A 127 -4.69 9.29 -10.16
CA ALA A 127 -3.40 8.72 -10.54
C ALA A 127 -2.99 9.16 -11.94
N GLN A 128 -3.92 9.15 -12.90
CA GLN A 128 -3.65 9.63 -14.26
C GLN A 128 -3.22 11.09 -14.25
N SER A 129 -3.88 11.92 -13.44
CA SER A 129 -3.54 13.35 -13.38
C SER A 129 -2.13 13.59 -12.83
N LEU A 130 -1.57 12.63 -12.12
CA LEU A 130 -0.21 12.69 -11.57
C LEU A 130 0.84 12.09 -12.51
N GLY A 131 0.43 11.63 -13.68
CA GLY A 131 1.36 11.07 -14.67
C GLY A 131 1.62 9.57 -14.49
N ILE A 132 0.82 8.88 -13.70
CA ILE A 132 0.94 7.42 -13.52
C ILE A 132 0.28 6.73 -14.72
N ASP A 133 0.96 5.72 -15.27
CA ASP A 133 0.40 4.89 -16.33
C ASP A 133 -0.58 3.88 -15.72
N THR A 134 -1.82 4.30 -15.59
CA THR A 134 -2.85 3.49 -14.93
C THR A 134 -3.26 2.26 -15.74
N GLN A 135 -2.98 2.23 -17.04
CA GLN A 135 -3.22 1.03 -17.84
C GLN A 135 -2.25 -0.09 -17.50
N ALA A 136 -1.10 0.26 -16.94
CA ALA A 136 -0.11 -0.71 -16.50
C ALA A 136 -0.37 -1.26 -15.10
N PHE A 137 -1.40 -0.78 -14.40
CA PHE A 137 -1.73 -1.33 -13.08
C PHE A 137 -2.03 -2.82 -13.17
N ILE A 138 -1.40 -3.57 -12.28
CA ILE A 138 -1.76 -4.95 -11.99
C ILE A 138 -2.77 -4.91 -10.86
N TRP A 139 -3.96 -5.43 -11.11
CA TRP A 139 -5.01 -5.52 -10.09
C TRP A 139 -4.80 -6.81 -9.31
N VAL A 140 -4.57 -6.65 -8.03
CA VAL A 140 -4.15 -7.74 -7.15
C VAL A 140 -5.36 -8.59 -6.77
N ASP A 141 -5.24 -9.90 -6.97
CA ASP A 141 -6.26 -10.84 -6.53
C ASP A 141 -6.15 -11.10 -5.04
N HIS A 142 -7.29 -11.12 -4.38
CA HIS A 142 -7.39 -11.45 -2.97
C HIS A 142 -8.33 -12.62 -2.76
N THR A 143 -7.83 -13.62 -2.06
CA THR A 143 -8.65 -14.69 -1.55
C THR A 143 -9.20 -14.22 -0.21
N ASP A 144 -10.51 -14.20 -0.05
CA ASP A 144 -11.10 -13.68 1.15
C ASP A 144 -11.04 -14.68 2.30
N THR A 145 -9.87 -14.79 2.90
CA THR A 145 -9.68 -15.68 4.04
C THR A 145 -9.46 -14.95 5.34
N ASP A 146 -8.92 -13.73 5.30
CA ASP A 146 -8.47 -13.02 6.49
C ASP A 146 -9.20 -11.71 6.72
N SER A 147 -10.06 -11.29 5.82
CA SER A 147 -10.76 -10.04 6.01
C SER A 147 -12.23 -10.19 5.68
N PRO A 148 -13.09 -9.54 6.48
CA PRO A 148 -14.50 -9.45 6.13
C PRO A 148 -14.62 -8.60 4.86
N THR A 149 -14.73 -9.26 3.73
CA THR A 149 -14.80 -8.58 2.45
C THR A 149 -16.20 -8.02 2.26
N PRO A 150 -16.35 -6.71 2.11
CA PRO A 150 -17.64 -6.16 1.77
C PRO A 150 -18.08 -6.68 0.41
N ALA A 151 -19.39 -6.78 0.24
CA ALA A 151 -19.95 -7.18 -1.04
C ALA A 151 -19.45 -6.24 -2.13
N GLN A 152 -19.27 -6.79 -3.32
CA GLN A 152 -18.91 -5.98 -4.47
C GLN A 152 -20.02 -4.97 -4.76
N PRO A 153 -19.67 -3.72 -4.91
CA PRO A 153 -20.66 -2.70 -5.28
C PRO A 153 -21.15 -2.91 -6.71
#